data_0c15895f4965561d845050a183aa33a2
#
_entry.id   0c15895f4965561d845050a183aa33a2
#
_cell.length_a   1.000
_cell.length_b   1.000
_cell.length_c   1.000
_cell.angle_alpha   90.00
_cell.angle_beta   90.00
_cell.angle_gamma   90.00
#
_symmetry.space_group_name_H-M   'P 1'
#
loop_
_entity.id
_entity.type
_entity.pdbx_description
1 polymer ?
#
loop_
_entity_poly.entity_id
_entity_poly.type
_entity_poly.pdbx_seq_one_letter_code
_entity_poly.pdbx_strand_id
1 'polypeptide(L)'
;MKKNLIFALGLSLVTGFTACSSEIEDGTTDIDSWEMPYEEVVAKYTYTHPCAMFNDADFTRVKTMLDNGSAPQAVKDEFNLLMSSQFTNVTYTPTPTEKIVRGDATGTGTNENYSNAMRDAAAAYQLSLLWKLTGDTKYADASIKIMNAWVKVCKEVTSNDSNHMLAAGAQGYTFANAGEIMQTYAGWAANDLTAFKKWMKDVFAPKNLDFMKRHQGTCSDHYWSNWDLVNMCSYLAIGILNEDDEMVNYIVNYFYNGAGNGYIGKLIQGTFTDPLGSGEEIAQNQESGRDQGH
;
A
#
# COMPACT_ATOMS: atom_id res chain seq x y z
N MET A 1 -67.80 -23.63 10.48
CA MET A 1 -66.57 -23.61 11.29
C MET A 1 -65.42 -23.30 10.34
N LYS A 2 -65.03 -22.03 10.18
CA LYS A 2 -63.84 -21.65 9.40
C LYS A 2 -62.83 -21.12 10.40
N LYS A 3 -61.69 -21.81 10.51
CA LYS A 3 -60.57 -21.39 11.35
C LYS A 3 -59.73 -20.37 10.58
N ASN A 4 -59.65 -19.17 11.14
CA ASN A 4 -58.79 -18.13 10.65
C ASN A 4 -57.31 -18.48 10.90
N LEU A 5 -56.53 -18.60 9.84
CA LEU A 5 -55.07 -18.68 9.91
C LEU A 5 -54.56 -17.25 9.82
N ILE A 6 -54.17 -16.68 10.93
CA ILE A 6 -53.49 -15.41 10.99
C ILE A 6 -52.03 -15.71 10.67
N PHE A 7 -51.61 -15.29 9.50
CA PHE A 7 -50.20 -15.25 9.11
C PHE A 7 -49.50 -14.14 9.90
N ALA A 8 -48.66 -14.50 10.81
CA ALA A 8 -47.69 -13.61 11.41
C ALA A 8 -46.56 -13.36 10.39
N LEU A 9 -46.77 -12.40 9.52
CA LEU A 9 -45.72 -11.83 8.68
C LEU A 9 -45.18 -10.59 9.43
N GLY A 10 -44.12 -10.81 10.17
CA GLY A 10 -43.55 -9.67 10.87
C GLY A 10 -42.48 -10.09 11.86
N LEU A 11 -41.36 -10.62 11.38
CA LEU A 11 -40.07 -10.54 12.09
C LEU A 11 -38.97 -11.19 11.24
N SER A 12 -38.61 -10.59 10.17
CA SER A 12 -37.41 -11.00 9.43
C SER A 12 -36.76 -9.79 8.72
N LEU A 13 -36.80 -8.64 9.35
CA LEU A 13 -36.21 -7.41 8.78
C LEU A 13 -35.29 -6.71 9.79
N VAL A 14 -34.65 -7.46 10.69
CA VAL A 14 -33.67 -6.86 11.65
C VAL A 14 -32.38 -7.69 11.73
N THR A 15 -32.15 -8.63 10.86
CA THR A 15 -30.90 -9.43 10.90
C THR A 15 -29.86 -9.01 9.85
N GLY A 16 -30.03 -7.84 9.26
CA GLY A 16 -29.10 -7.33 8.21
C GLY A 16 -28.04 -6.35 8.70
N PHE A 17 -27.91 -6.09 10.01
CA PHE A 17 -26.96 -5.11 10.54
C PHE A 17 -25.96 -5.65 11.57
N THR A 18 -25.80 -6.93 11.67
CA THR A 18 -24.84 -7.54 12.61
C THR A 18 -23.47 -7.82 11.98
N ALA A 19 -23.21 -7.35 10.78
CA ALA A 19 -21.90 -7.54 10.14
C ALA A 19 -20.76 -6.72 10.77
N CYS A 20 -21.08 -5.89 11.78
CA CYS A 20 -20.11 -5.11 12.53
C CYS A 20 -20.33 -5.22 14.04
N SER A 21 -20.86 -6.31 14.54
CA SER A 21 -20.83 -6.52 15.98
C SER A 21 -19.41 -6.94 16.38
N SER A 22 -18.80 -6.15 17.23
CA SER A 22 -17.54 -6.47 17.91
C SER A 22 -17.66 -7.64 18.88
N GLU A 23 -18.81 -8.32 18.89
CA GLU A 23 -19.09 -9.49 19.68
C GLU A 23 -19.02 -10.71 18.74
N ILE A 24 -17.81 -11.12 18.40
CA ILE A 24 -17.56 -12.53 18.14
C ILE A 24 -17.42 -13.16 19.52
N GLU A 25 -18.48 -13.16 20.27
CA GLU A 25 -18.72 -14.06 21.38
C GLU A 25 -19.30 -15.35 20.81
N ASP A 26 -18.59 -16.07 20.09
CA ASP A 26 -18.89 -17.48 20.10
C ASP A 26 -17.61 -18.26 20.06
N GLY A 27 -17.45 -19.09 21.02
CA GLY A 27 -16.37 -20.01 21.18
C GLY A 27 -16.31 -21.05 20.08
N THR A 28 -16.46 -20.67 18.85
CA THR A 28 -16.31 -21.58 17.70
C THR A 28 -15.04 -21.34 16.96
N THR A 29 -14.15 -20.61 17.55
CA THR A 29 -12.89 -20.23 16.92
C THR A 29 -11.81 -21.24 17.26
N ASP A 30 -11.69 -22.27 16.48
CA ASP A 30 -10.41 -22.94 16.30
C ASP A 30 -9.31 -22.00 15.71
N ILE A 31 -9.63 -20.72 15.57
CA ILE A 31 -8.70 -19.65 15.20
C ILE A 31 -7.84 -19.22 16.39
N ASP A 32 -8.27 -19.46 17.62
CA ASP A 32 -7.51 -19.20 18.86
C ASP A 32 -6.20 -20.00 18.95
N SER A 33 -5.99 -20.99 18.09
CA SER A 33 -4.74 -21.73 18.02
C SER A 33 -3.58 -20.98 17.36
N TRP A 34 -3.83 -19.82 16.76
CA TRP A 34 -2.82 -18.97 16.12
C TRP A 34 -2.45 -17.75 16.94
N GLU A 35 -2.79 -17.69 18.22
CA GLU A 35 -2.17 -16.76 19.14
C GLU A 35 -0.67 -17.07 19.23
N MET A 36 0.07 -16.57 18.26
CA MET A 36 1.52 -16.46 18.43
C MET A 36 1.72 -15.54 19.62
N PRO A 37 2.44 -15.98 20.67
CA PRO A 37 2.81 -15.08 21.77
C PRO A 37 3.60 -13.93 21.16
N TYR A 38 2.94 -12.78 21.00
CA TYR A 38 3.54 -11.63 20.37
C TYR A 38 3.97 -10.66 21.47
N GLU A 39 5.26 -10.42 21.55
CA GLU A 39 5.82 -9.39 22.38
C GLU A 39 5.89 -8.09 21.56
N GLU A 40 5.37 -7.00 22.10
CA GLU A 40 5.38 -5.70 21.42
C GLU A 40 6.80 -5.29 21.02
N VAL A 41 7.00 -5.01 19.76
CA VAL A 41 8.29 -4.56 19.23
C VAL A 41 8.46 -3.06 19.51
N VAL A 42 9.55 -2.74 20.22
CA VAL A 42 10.06 -1.39 20.46
C VAL A 42 11.53 -1.37 20.07
N ALA A 43 11.78 -1.47 18.75
CA ALA A 43 13.14 -1.55 18.22
C ALA A 43 13.66 -0.16 17.82
N LYS A 44 14.99 -0.06 17.79
CA LYS A 44 15.74 1.00 17.11
C LYS A 44 16.40 0.42 15.88
N TYR A 45 16.22 1.10 14.75
CA TYR A 45 16.73 0.63 13.47
C TYR A 45 17.91 1.47 13.00
N THR A 46 18.76 0.85 12.19
CA THR A 46 19.81 1.55 11.44
C THR A 46 19.44 1.52 9.97
N TYR A 47 19.27 2.70 9.39
CA TYR A 47 18.86 2.82 8.00
C TYR A 47 20.07 3.04 7.10
N THR A 48 20.20 2.22 6.06
CA THR A 48 21.22 2.36 5.01
C THR A 48 20.50 2.40 3.67
N HIS A 49 20.16 3.60 3.25
CA HIS A 49 19.32 3.82 2.06
C HIS A 49 20.03 3.48 0.73
N PRO A 50 19.29 2.93 -0.25
CA PRO A 50 17.90 2.51 -0.16
C PRO A 50 17.77 1.23 0.67
N CYS A 51 16.72 1.12 1.48
CA CYS A 51 16.51 -0.03 2.36
C CYS A 51 15.03 -0.41 2.57
N ALA A 52 14.10 0.14 1.77
CA ALA A 52 12.70 -0.27 1.81
C ALA A 52 12.47 -1.56 1.00
N MET A 53 12.07 -1.46 -0.27
CA MET A 53 11.85 -2.65 -1.11
C MET A 53 13.15 -3.25 -1.65
N PHE A 54 14.15 -2.42 -1.90
CA PHE A 54 15.44 -2.82 -2.49
C PHE A 54 16.57 -2.10 -1.77
N ASN A 55 17.73 -2.72 -1.79
CA ASN A 55 18.98 -2.12 -1.35
C ASN A 55 19.99 -1.98 -2.52
N ASP A 56 21.10 -1.30 -2.28
CA ASP A 56 22.11 -1.09 -3.31
C ASP A 56 22.72 -2.38 -3.85
N ALA A 57 22.77 -3.46 -3.05
CA ALA A 57 23.26 -4.75 -3.51
C ALA A 57 22.30 -5.37 -4.54
N ASP A 58 21.00 -5.22 -4.40
CA ASP A 58 20.00 -5.68 -5.36
C ASP A 58 20.17 -4.95 -6.70
N PHE A 59 20.25 -3.63 -6.66
CA PHE A 59 20.48 -2.83 -7.87
C PHE A 59 21.81 -3.18 -8.55
N THR A 60 22.89 -3.30 -7.78
CA THR A 60 24.21 -3.67 -8.29
C THR A 60 24.20 -5.04 -8.94
N ARG A 61 23.54 -6.02 -8.32
CA ARG A 61 23.41 -7.37 -8.87
C ARG A 61 22.69 -7.37 -10.22
N VAL A 62 21.54 -6.70 -10.30
CA VAL A 62 20.76 -6.65 -11.55
C VAL A 62 21.50 -5.87 -12.63
N LYS A 63 22.03 -4.70 -12.29
CA LYS A 63 22.83 -3.88 -13.22
C LYS A 63 24.03 -4.68 -13.78
N THR A 64 24.77 -5.35 -12.92
CA THR A 64 25.94 -6.16 -13.34
C THR A 64 25.54 -7.25 -14.32
N MET A 65 24.42 -7.95 -14.07
CA MET A 65 23.92 -9.00 -14.99
C MET A 65 23.46 -8.43 -16.34
N LEU A 66 22.88 -7.23 -16.34
CA LEU A 66 22.49 -6.54 -17.57
C LEU A 66 23.71 -6.09 -18.36
N ASP A 67 24.68 -5.44 -17.70
CA ASP A 67 25.88 -4.87 -18.35
C ASP A 67 26.78 -5.95 -18.98
N ASN A 68 26.92 -7.11 -18.35
CA ASN A 68 27.76 -8.21 -18.84
C ASN A 68 26.98 -9.24 -19.69
N GLY A 69 25.68 -9.02 -19.91
CA GLY A 69 24.83 -9.88 -20.73
C GLY A 69 24.39 -11.20 -20.08
N SER A 70 24.75 -11.47 -18.82
CA SER A 70 24.43 -12.72 -18.11
C SER A 70 23.01 -12.75 -17.52
N ALA A 71 22.26 -11.65 -17.62
CA ALA A 71 20.88 -11.62 -17.11
C ALA A 71 20.02 -12.70 -17.79
N PRO A 72 19.17 -13.43 -17.02
CA PRO A 72 18.14 -14.28 -17.57
C PRO A 72 17.24 -13.54 -18.57
N GLN A 73 16.68 -14.27 -19.56
CA GLN A 73 15.83 -13.61 -20.57
C GLN A 73 14.67 -12.85 -19.97
N ALA A 74 13.99 -13.39 -18.95
CA ALA A 74 12.91 -12.70 -18.27
C ALA A 74 13.36 -11.33 -17.68
N VAL A 75 14.55 -11.26 -17.08
CA VAL A 75 15.07 -9.98 -16.54
C VAL A 75 15.37 -8.99 -17.66
N LYS A 76 15.87 -9.46 -18.81
CA LYS A 76 16.09 -8.60 -19.99
C LYS A 76 14.78 -8.08 -20.56
N ASP A 77 13.76 -8.93 -20.63
CA ASP A 77 12.45 -8.57 -21.15
C ASP A 77 11.78 -7.53 -20.25
N GLU A 78 11.80 -7.72 -18.92
CA GLU A 78 11.28 -6.75 -17.94
C GLU A 78 12.06 -5.43 -17.96
N PHE A 79 13.37 -5.46 -18.10
CA PHE A 79 14.17 -4.24 -18.25
C PHE A 79 13.81 -3.49 -19.54
N ASN A 80 13.63 -4.20 -20.67
CA ASN A 80 13.20 -3.59 -21.93
C ASN A 80 11.77 -3.01 -21.82
N LEU A 81 10.87 -3.70 -21.11
CA LEU A 81 9.53 -3.20 -20.82
C LEU A 81 9.59 -1.90 -20.01
N LEU A 82 10.41 -1.88 -18.96
CA LEU A 82 10.63 -0.67 -18.15
C LEU A 82 11.19 0.47 -19.00
N MET A 83 12.21 0.21 -19.83
CA MET A 83 12.82 1.20 -20.73
C MET A 83 11.83 1.78 -21.75
N SER A 84 10.87 0.98 -22.22
CA SER A 84 9.85 1.37 -23.21
C SER A 84 8.56 1.93 -22.60
N SER A 85 8.46 1.97 -21.28
CA SER A 85 7.27 2.49 -20.59
C SER A 85 7.05 3.97 -20.91
N GLN A 86 5.79 4.36 -21.13
CA GLN A 86 5.43 5.76 -21.30
C GLN A 86 5.78 6.62 -20.06
N PHE A 87 5.88 6.00 -18.89
CA PHE A 87 6.19 6.66 -17.62
C PHE A 87 7.69 6.90 -17.41
N THR A 88 8.57 6.33 -18.24
CA THR A 88 10.02 6.51 -18.14
C THR A 88 10.57 7.56 -19.10
N ASN A 89 9.69 8.28 -19.79
CA ASN A 89 10.11 9.39 -20.63
C ASN A 89 10.62 10.55 -19.74
N VAL A 90 11.88 10.94 -19.94
CA VAL A 90 12.50 12.03 -19.17
C VAL A 90 11.83 13.41 -19.37
N THR A 91 11.02 13.55 -20.43
CA THR A 91 10.21 14.74 -20.67
C THR A 91 8.83 14.65 -20.06
N TYR A 92 8.54 13.61 -19.27
CA TYR A 92 7.26 13.45 -18.60
C TYR A 92 6.87 14.72 -17.84
N THR A 93 5.61 15.14 -18.03
CA THR A 93 5.08 16.34 -17.37
C THR A 93 4.10 15.89 -16.29
N PRO A 94 4.40 16.12 -15.00
CA PRO A 94 3.49 15.76 -13.93
C PRO A 94 2.24 16.66 -13.94
N THR A 95 1.16 16.11 -13.40
CA THR A 95 -0.16 16.76 -13.31
C THR A 95 -0.64 16.87 -11.85
N PRO A 96 0.14 17.55 -10.96
CA PRO A 96 -0.21 17.63 -9.56
C PRO A 96 -1.51 18.41 -9.35
N THR A 97 -2.29 17.98 -8.37
CA THR A 97 -3.53 18.63 -7.94
C THR A 97 -3.44 19.03 -6.47
N GLU A 98 -4.16 20.06 -6.07
CA GLU A 98 -4.17 20.50 -4.66
C GLU A 98 -4.74 19.42 -3.74
N LYS A 99 -5.73 18.68 -4.24
CA LYS A 99 -6.35 17.54 -3.55
C LYS A 99 -6.28 16.31 -4.44
N ILE A 100 -5.90 15.19 -3.88
CA ILE A 100 -6.08 13.87 -4.48
C ILE A 100 -7.46 13.38 -4.05
N VAL A 101 -8.35 13.22 -5.03
CA VAL A 101 -9.75 12.81 -4.78
C VAL A 101 -9.97 11.44 -5.39
N ARG A 102 -10.41 10.48 -4.56
CA ARG A 102 -10.86 9.16 -4.98
C ARG A 102 -12.15 8.79 -4.26
N GLY A 103 -13.18 8.47 -5.01
CA GLY A 103 -14.51 8.15 -4.53
C GLY A 103 -15.46 9.35 -4.52
N ASP A 104 -16.69 9.11 -4.95
CA ASP A 104 -17.83 10.03 -4.86
C ASP A 104 -19.11 9.22 -4.70
N ALA A 105 -19.25 8.57 -3.55
CA ALA A 105 -20.39 7.68 -3.26
C ALA A 105 -21.74 8.38 -3.33
N THR A 106 -21.76 9.70 -3.23
CA THR A 106 -23.01 10.48 -3.23
C THR A 106 -23.36 11.07 -4.60
N GLY A 107 -22.45 10.96 -5.58
CA GLY A 107 -22.66 11.57 -6.91
C GLY A 107 -22.81 13.10 -6.86
N THR A 108 -22.24 13.74 -5.82
CA THR A 108 -22.39 15.19 -5.59
C THR A 108 -21.47 16.05 -6.45
N GLY A 109 -20.77 15.43 -7.40
CA GLY A 109 -19.96 16.15 -8.38
C GLY A 109 -18.53 16.43 -7.93
N THR A 110 -18.02 15.72 -6.92
CA THR A 110 -16.60 15.72 -6.61
C THR A 110 -15.88 14.91 -7.69
N ASN A 111 -15.30 15.58 -8.66
CA ASN A 111 -14.58 14.90 -9.73
C ASN A 111 -13.37 14.16 -9.18
N GLU A 112 -13.34 12.85 -9.35
CA GLU A 112 -12.18 12.03 -9.05
C GLU A 112 -10.99 12.44 -9.94
N ASN A 113 -9.81 12.53 -9.31
CA ASN A 113 -8.56 12.86 -10.01
C ASN A 113 -7.37 12.03 -9.53
N TYR A 114 -7.58 11.05 -8.66
CA TYR A 114 -6.51 10.22 -8.09
C TYR A 114 -5.63 9.55 -9.14
N SER A 115 -6.15 9.36 -10.35
CA SER A 115 -5.40 8.81 -11.48
C SER A 115 -4.21 9.69 -11.90
N ASN A 116 -4.23 11.00 -11.62
CA ASN A 116 -3.09 11.88 -11.82
C ASN A 116 -1.95 11.49 -10.89
N ALA A 117 -2.23 11.38 -9.58
CA ALA A 117 -1.25 10.95 -8.60
C ALA A 117 -0.75 9.51 -8.88
N MET A 118 -1.63 8.62 -9.31
CA MET A 118 -1.26 7.25 -9.67
C MET A 118 -0.24 7.21 -10.82
N ARG A 119 -0.49 7.94 -11.90
CA ARG A 119 0.42 8.00 -13.04
C ARG A 119 1.74 8.68 -12.69
N ASP A 120 1.67 9.80 -11.98
CA ASP A 120 2.86 10.59 -11.62
C ASP A 120 3.74 9.84 -10.61
N ALA A 121 3.13 9.15 -9.62
CA ALA A 121 3.87 8.29 -8.70
C ALA A 121 4.55 7.13 -9.42
N ALA A 122 3.83 6.47 -10.34
CA ALA A 122 4.39 5.40 -11.16
C ALA A 122 5.56 5.91 -12.03
N ALA A 123 5.44 7.10 -12.61
CA ALA A 123 6.51 7.72 -13.38
C ALA A 123 7.73 8.02 -12.50
N ALA A 124 7.54 8.65 -11.34
CA ALA A 124 8.63 8.94 -10.41
C ALA A 124 9.35 7.67 -9.97
N TYR A 125 8.60 6.62 -9.64
CA TYR A 125 9.16 5.34 -9.21
C TYR A 125 9.91 4.62 -10.34
N GLN A 126 9.33 4.48 -11.54
CA GLN A 126 9.98 3.83 -12.67
C GLN A 126 11.25 4.57 -13.11
N LEU A 127 11.24 5.90 -13.09
CA LEU A 127 12.42 6.71 -13.38
C LEU A 127 13.51 6.53 -12.32
N SER A 128 13.16 6.41 -11.04
CA SER A 128 14.12 6.12 -9.97
C SER A 128 14.79 4.74 -10.14
N LEU A 129 14.02 3.73 -10.54
CA LEU A 129 14.55 2.41 -10.88
C LEU A 129 15.52 2.47 -12.07
N LEU A 130 15.16 3.18 -13.15
CA LEU A 130 16.04 3.34 -14.31
C LEU A 130 17.34 4.06 -13.96
N TRP A 131 17.27 5.08 -13.11
CA TRP A 131 18.50 5.70 -12.64
C TRP A 131 19.43 4.70 -11.96
N LYS A 132 18.93 3.91 -11.02
CA LYS A 132 19.74 2.90 -10.32
C LYS A 132 20.31 1.83 -11.27
N LEU A 133 19.51 1.38 -12.24
CA LEU A 133 19.90 0.32 -13.16
C LEU A 133 20.83 0.79 -14.30
N THR A 134 20.74 2.05 -14.70
CA THR A 134 21.55 2.60 -15.80
C THR A 134 22.70 3.49 -15.33
N GLY A 135 22.53 4.16 -14.19
CA GLY A 135 23.44 5.21 -13.71
C GLY A 135 23.24 6.57 -14.41
N ASP A 136 22.29 6.69 -15.36
CA ASP A 136 22.06 7.92 -16.10
C ASP A 136 21.21 8.91 -15.30
N THR A 137 21.81 10.03 -14.92
CA THR A 137 21.20 11.04 -14.04
C THR A 137 19.98 11.73 -14.64
N LYS A 138 19.78 11.68 -15.96
CA LYS A 138 18.56 12.23 -16.58
C LYS A 138 17.28 11.61 -16.01
N TYR A 139 17.32 10.33 -15.66
CA TYR A 139 16.18 9.65 -15.03
C TYR A 139 15.97 10.11 -13.59
N ALA A 140 17.07 10.30 -12.84
CA ALA A 140 17.01 10.87 -11.49
C ALA A 140 16.40 12.27 -11.50
N ASP A 141 16.89 13.16 -12.38
CA ASP A 141 16.41 14.52 -12.51
C ASP A 141 14.93 14.58 -12.88
N ALA A 142 14.48 13.68 -13.77
CA ALA A 142 13.07 13.58 -14.14
C ALA A 142 12.21 13.10 -12.96
N SER A 143 12.67 12.11 -12.18
CA SER A 143 11.97 11.61 -11.00
C SER A 143 11.78 12.68 -9.94
N ILE A 144 12.85 13.36 -9.53
CA ILE A 144 12.75 14.44 -8.51
C ILE A 144 11.92 15.62 -8.98
N LYS A 145 11.93 15.94 -10.28
CA LYS A 145 11.05 16.97 -10.85
C LYS A 145 9.56 16.66 -10.61
N ILE A 146 9.16 15.39 -10.78
CA ILE A 146 7.77 14.96 -10.53
C ILE A 146 7.44 15.12 -9.05
N MET A 147 8.27 14.57 -8.17
CA MET A 147 8.04 14.63 -6.72
C MET A 147 7.99 16.05 -6.19
N ASN A 148 8.93 16.92 -6.62
CA ASN A 148 8.95 18.32 -6.23
C ASN A 148 7.72 19.10 -6.73
N ALA A 149 7.15 18.73 -7.89
CA ALA A 149 5.91 19.32 -8.37
C ALA A 149 4.73 19.01 -7.47
N TRP A 150 4.62 17.75 -7.02
CA TRP A 150 3.56 17.33 -6.08
C TRP A 150 3.68 18.00 -4.72
N VAL A 151 4.88 18.09 -4.15
CA VAL A 151 5.15 18.79 -2.88
C VAL A 151 4.65 20.24 -2.90
N LYS A 152 4.85 20.93 -4.03
CA LYS A 152 4.46 22.34 -4.17
C LYS A 152 2.95 22.55 -4.19
N VAL A 153 2.20 21.58 -4.71
CA VAL A 153 0.78 21.74 -5.04
C VAL A 153 -0.12 20.96 -4.10
N CYS A 154 0.17 19.68 -3.86
CA CYS A 154 -0.75 18.78 -3.15
C CYS A 154 -0.73 19.00 -1.65
N LYS A 155 -1.94 19.16 -1.07
CA LYS A 155 -2.16 19.43 0.35
C LYS A 155 -2.95 18.34 1.05
N GLU A 156 -3.69 17.52 0.31
CA GLU A 156 -4.69 16.64 0.92
C GLU A 156 -5.00 15.43 0.03
N VAL A 157 -5.28 14.29 0.67
CA VAL A 157 -5.98 13.16 0.08
C VAL A 157 -7.38 13.11 0.69
N THR A 158 -8.43 13.14 -0.12
CA THR A 158 -9.80 13.32 0.36
C THR A 158 -10.85 12.64 -0.49
N SER A 159 -12.04 12.49 0.05
CA SER A 159 -13.27 12.07 -0.62
C SER A 159 -14.46 12.30 0.32
N ASN A 160 -15.67 12.04 -0.17
CA ASN A 160 -16.89 11.90 0.62
C ASN A 160 -17.23 10.43 0.95
N ASP A 161 -16.36 9.49 0.62
CA ASP A 161 -16.45 8.07 0.98
C ASP A 161 -15.08 7.51 1.41
N SER A 162 -15.00 6.21 1.70
CA SER A 162 -13.78 5.56 2.19
C SER A 162 -12.68 5.39 1.13
N ASN A 163 -13.00 5.53 -0.18
CA ASN A 163 -12.03 5.21 -1.24
C ASN A 163 -10.76 6.08 -1.23
N HIS A 164 -10.81 7.27 -0.62
CA HIS A 164 -9.61 8.09 -0.47
C HIS A 164 -8.51 7.41 0.38
N MET A 165 -8.87 6.46 1.25
CA MET A 165 -7.90 5.69 2.02
C MET A 165 -7.12 4.71 1.13
N LEU A 166 -7.76 4.14 0.09
CA LEU A 166 -7.03 3.37 -0.93
C LEU A 166 -6.08 4.25 -1.74
N ALA A 167 -6.47 5.50 -2.02
CA ALA A 167 -5.58 6.44 -2.70
C ALA A 167 -4.40 6.82 -1.79
N ALA A 168 -4.65 7.09 -0.51
CA ALA A 168 -3.57 7.37 0.45
C ALA A 168 -2.59 6.20 0.56
N GLY A 169 -3.11 4.98 0.59
CA GLY A 169 -2.27 3.77 0.62
C GLY A 169 -1.45 3.61 -0.68
N ALA A 170 -2.10 3.48 -1.82
CA ALA A 170 -1.42 3.14 -3.08
C ALA A 170 -0.46 4.24 -3.56
N GLN A 171 -0.91 5.51 -3.62
CA GLN A 171 -0.07 6.60 -4.06
C GLN A 171 1.00 6.95 -3.01
N GLY A 172 0.65 6.90 -1.72
CA GLY A 172 1.61 7.09 -0.63
C GLY A 172 2.74 6.08 -0.68
N TYR A 173 2.43 4.79 -0.83
CA TYR A 173 3.42 3.74 -1.00
C TYR A 173 4.35 3.97 -2.19
N THR A 174 3.78 4.29 -3.36
CA THR A 174 4.56 4.44 -4.59
C THR A 174 5.47 5.67 -4.53
N PHE A 175 4.96 6.83 -4.06
CA PHE A 175 5.78 8.02 -3.87
C PHE A 175 6.86 7.81 -2.79
N ALA A 176 6.54 7.15 -1.67
CA ALA A 176 7.52 6.90 -0.61
C ALA A 176 8.67 6.03 -1.10
N ASN A 177 8.39 4.97 -1.86
CA ASN A 177 9.45 4.13 -2.44
C ASN A 177 10.27 4.86 -3.50
N ALA A 178 9.65 5.72 -4.33
CA ALA A 178 10.40 6.57 -5.25
C ALA A 178 11.36 7.51 -4.49
N GLY A 179 10.85 8.19 -3.46
CA GLY A 179 11.64 9.09 -2.62
C GLY A 179 12.74 8.37 -1.86
N GLU A 180 12.48 7.16 -1.38
CA GLU A 180 13.43 6.32 -0.66
C GLU A 180 14.65 5.95 -1.54
N ILE A 181 14.40 5.56 -2.79
CA ILE A 181 15.48 5.36 -3.76
C ILE A 181 16.21 6.68 -4.04
N MET A 182 15.45 7.75 -4.29
CA MET A 182 15.99 9.03 -4.74
C MET A 182 16.72 9.81 -3.67
N GLN A 183 16.48 9.58 -2.37
CA GLN A 183 17.25 10.28 -1.31
C GLN A 183 18.74 9.97 -1.34
N THR A 184 19.16 8.91 -2.05
CA THR A 184 20.58 8.59 -2.28
C THR A 184 21.19 9.34 -3.47
N TYR A 185 20.41 10.13 -4.20
CA TYR A 185 20.87 10.92 -5.33
C TYR A 185 21.39 12.29 -4.90
N ALA A 186 22.69 12.52 -5.05
CA ALA A 186 23.35 13.77 -4.64
C ALA A 186 22.84 15.02 -5.38
N GLY A 187 22.15 14.85 -6.52
CA GLY A 187 21.55 15.95 -7.30
C GLY A 187 20.20 16.45 -6.73
N TRP A 188 19.61 15.76 -5.76
CA TRP A 188 18.40 16.24 -5.10
C TRP A 188 18.75 17.25 -4.02
N ALA A 189 18.31 18.50 -4.18
CA ALA A 189 18.61 19.54 -3.20
C ALA A 189 18.07 19.15 -1.80
N ALA A 190 18.88 19.29 -0.77
CA ALA A 190 18.56 18.85 0.59
C ALA A 190 17.25 19.47 1.13
N ASN A 191 16.97 20.73 0.79
CA ASN A 191 15.72 21.38 1.18
C ASN A 191 14.49 20.77 0.48
N ASP A 192 14.63 20.36 -0.79
CA ASP A 192 13.55 19.73 -1.54
C ASP A 192 13.28 18.32 -1.01
N LEU A 193 14.32 17.55 -0.71
CA LEU A 193 14.19 16.25 -0.07
C LEU A 193 13.52 16.36 1.31
N THR A 194 13.94 17.32 2.12
CA THR A 194 13.31 17.58 3.43
C THR A 194 11.82 17.94 3.27
N ALA A 195 11.49 18.77 2.29
CA ALA A 195 10.11 19.13 2.00
C ALA A 195 9.29 17.93 1.52
N PHE A 196 9.87 17.05 0.71
CA PHE A 196 9.24 15.81 0.26
C PHE A 196 8.96 14.85 1.43
N LYS A 197 9.96 14.60 2.27
CA LYS A 197 9.81 13.77 3.48
C LYS A 197 8.68 14.29 4.38
N LYS A 198 8.66 15.60 4.60
CA LYS A 198 7.59 16.24 5.37
C LYS A 198 6.22 16.09 4.71
N TRP A 199 6.12 16.30 3.40
CA TRP A 199 4.88 16.16 2.65
C TRP A 199 4.29 14.75 2.78
N MET A 200 5.12 13.71 2.71
CA MET A 200 4.69 12.33 2.91
C MET A 200 4.12 12.12 4.33
N LYS A 201 4.76 12.68 5.34
CA LYS A 201 4.28 12.62 6.74
C LYS A 201 3.02 13.43 6.98
N ASP A 202 2.82 14.56 6.30
CA ASP A 202 1.68 15.45 6.54
C ASP A 202 0.43 15.04 5.75
N VAL A 203 0.59 14.49 4.54
CA VAL A 203 -0.52 14.25 3.60
C VAL A 203 -0.99 12.79 3.61
N PHE A 204 -0.06 11.85 3.58
CA PHE A 204 -0.39 10.42 3.45
C PHE A 204 -0.41 9.68 4.79
N ALA A 205 0.63 9.82 5.60
CA ALA A 205 0.77 9.06 6.83
C ALA A 205 -0.43 9.22 7.80
N PRO A 206 -1.03 10.41 7.99
CA PRO A 206 -2.19 10.55 8.87
C PRO A 206 -3.42 9.78 8.37
N LYS A 207 -3.61 9.67 7.04
CA LYS A 207 -4.71 8.91 6.44
C LYS A 207 -4.50 7.41 6.61
N ASN A 208 -3.28 6.94 6.39
CA ASN A 208 -2.94 5.53 6.59
C ASN A 208 -3.15 5.12 8.06
N LEU A 209 -2.63 5.91 9.00
CA LEU A 209 -2.78 5.64 10.43
C LEU A 209 -4.25 5.69 10.87
N ASP A 210 -5.00 6.66 10.36
CA ASP A 210 -6.42 6.82 10.65
C ASP A 210 -7.21 5.60 10.18
N PHE A 211 -6.93 5.11 8.97
CA PHE A 211 -7.56 3.90 8.46
C PHE A 211 -7.30 2.69 9.38
N MET A 212 -6.04 2.40 9.69
CA MET A 212 -5.68 1.27 10.55
C MET A 212 -6.28 1.35 11.97
N LYS A 213 -6.49 2.57 12.49
CA LYS A 213 -7.05 2.77 13.84
C LYS A 213 -8.57 2.73 13.86
N ARG A 214 -9.26 3.21 12.84
CA ARG A 214 -10.69 3.48 12.90
C ARG A 214 -11.51 2.82 11.78
N HIS A 215 -10.87 2.29 10.74
CA HIS A 215 -11.55 1.67 9.59
C HIS A 215 -12.76 2.48 9.11
N GLN A 216 -12.58 3.81 8.99
CA GLN A 216 -13.66 4.75 8.62
C GLN A 216 -14.87 4.73 9.58
N GLY A 217 -14.67 4.38 10.85
CA GLY A 217 -15.74 4.27 11.84
C GLY A 217 -16.62 3.04 11.71
N THR A 218 -16.14 2.02 10.97
CA THR A 218 -16.76 0.69 10.89
C THR A 218 -16.06 -0.30 11.84
N CYS A 219 -16.52 -1.54 11.86
CA CYS A 219 -15.78 -2.61 12.54
C CYS A 219 -14.46 -2.90 11.80
N SER A 220 -13.49 -3.43 12.53
CA SER A 220 -12.13 -3.63 12.04
C SER A 220 -12.02 -4.66 10.90
N ASP A 221 -12.99 -5.57 10.79
CA ASP A 221 -13.06 -6.61 9.76
C ASP A 221 -14.03 -6.28 8.60
N HIS A 222 -14.53 -5.03 8.55
CA HIS A 222 -15.43 -4.59 7.48
C HIS A 222 -14.75 -4.57 6.11
N TYR A 223 -13.50 -4.14 6.07
CA TYR A 223 -12.75 -4.02 4.83
C TYR A 223 -11.94 -5.29 4.56
N TRP A 224 -11.77 -5.63 3.27
CA TRP A 224 -10.89 -6.70 2.86
C TRP A 224 -9.43 -6.38 3.22
N SER A 225 -8.61 -7.42 3.36
CA SER A 225 -7.22 -7.31 3.80
C SER A 225 -6.37 -6.35 2.95
N ASN A 226 -6.64 -6.23 1.65
CA ASN A 226 -5.93 -5.30 0.77
C ASN A 226 -6.04 -3.83 1.21
N TRP A 227 -7.12 -3.46 1.90
CA TRP A 227 -7.29 -2.10 2.43
C TRP A 227 -6.30 -1.82 3.58
N ASP A 228 -6.16 -2.76 4.50
CA ASP A 228 -5.16 -2.66 5.56
C ASP A 228 -3.76 -2.71 4.96
N LEU A 229 -3.47 -3.71 4.12
CA LEU A 229 -2.14 -3.95 3.58
C LEU A 229 -1.61 -2.73 2.80
N VAL A 230 -2.43 -2.11 1.95
CA VAL A 230 -1.98 -0.94 1.20
C VAL A 230 -1.68 0.27 2.10
N ASN A 231 -2.46 0.45 3.18
CA ASN A 231 -2.21 1.50 4.15
C ASN A 231 -1.00 1.19 5.04
N MET A 232 -0.81 -0.07 5.44
CA MET A 232 0.37 -0.55 6.15
C MET A 232 1.64 -0.33 5.32
N CYS A 233 1.64 -0.76 4.05
CA CYS A 233 2.78 -0.60 3.15
C CYS A 233 3.15 0.88 2.96
N SER A 234 2.16 1.76 2.81
CA SER A 234 2.39 3.20 2.70
C SER A 234 3.00 3.78 3.98
N TYR A 235 2.40 3.48 5.13
CA TYR A 235 2.88 4.00 6.41
C TYR A 235 4.29 3.51 6.74
N LEU A 236 4.59 2.23 6.48
CA LEU A 236 5.91 1.64 6.64
C LEU A 236 6.95 2.31 5.73
N ALA A 237 6.64 2.45 4.43
CA ALA A 237 7.56 3.07 3.48
C ALA A 237 7.85 4.55 3.84
N ILE A 238 6.83 5.29 4.33
CA ILE A 238 7.01 6.65 4.84
C ILE A 238 7.87 6.65 6.10
N GLY A 239 7.69 5.68 7.01
CA GLY A 239 8.49 5.52 8.20
C GLY A 239 9.97 5.28 7.86
N ILE A 240 10.25 4.36 6.95
CA ILE A 240 11.62 4.05 6.49
C ILE A 240 12.24 5.28 5.81
N LEU A 241 11.54 5.91 4.87
CA LEU A 241 12.00 7.12 4.19
C LEU A 241 12.41 8.23 5.17
N ASN A 242 11.70 8.35 6.29
CA ASN A 242 11.92 9.36 7.32
C ASN A 242 12.80 8.89 8.49
N GLU A 243 13.28 7.65 8.49
CA GLU A 243 14.03 7.05 9.60
C GLU A 243 13.26 7.13 10.93
N ASP A 244 11.94 6.88 10.86
CA ASP A 244 11.01 7.01 11.99
C ASP A 244 10.71 5.63 12.59
N ASP A 245 11.47 5.29 13.64
CA ASP A 245 11.33 4.00 14.33
C ASP A 245 9.93 3.76 14.89
N GLU A 246 9.22 4.82 15.31
CA GLU A 246 7.86 4.68 15.86
C GLU A 246 6.88 4.24 14.78
N MET A 247 6.99 4.80 13.58
CA MET A 247 6.16 4.39 12.44
C MET A 247 6.46 2.96 12.03
N VAL A 248 7.74 2.57 11.98
CA VAL A 248 8.14 1.20 11.62
C VAL A 248 7.66 0.20 12.67
N ASN A 249 7.90 0.45 13.95
CA ASN A 249 7.44 -0.39 15.04
C ASN A 249 5.91 -0.52 15.05
N TYR A 250 5.18 0.57 14.80
CA TYR A 250 3.72 0.52 14.72
C TYR A 250 3.25 -0.50 13.66
N ILE A 251 3.87 -0.52 12.49
CA ILE A 251 3.47 -1.46 11.44
C ILE A 251 3.87 -2.90 11.77
N VAL A 252 5.07 -3.12 12.33
CA VAL A 252 5.48 -4.45 12.77
C VAL A 252 4.47 -4.98 13.80
N ASN A 253 4.13 -4.15 14.79
CA ASN A 253 3.16 -4.51 15.81
C ASN A 253 1.76 -4.75 15.23
N TYR A 254 1.31 -3.90 14.30
CA TYR A 254 0.01 -4.07 13.64
C TYR A 254 -0.04 -5.33 12.78
N PHE A 255 1.05 -5.68 12.09
CA PHE A 255 1.11 -6.89 11.27
C PHE A 255 0.96 -8.17 12.11
N TYR A 256 1.51 -8.19 13.33
CA TYR A 256 1.44 -9.35 14.20
C TYR A 256 0.24 -9.36 15.15
N ASN A 257 -0.35 -8.21 15.47
CA ASN A 257 -1.40 -8.10 16.47
C ASN A 257 -2.42 -6.98 16.18
N GLY A 258 -2.58 -6.58 14.92
CA GLY A 258 -3.53 -5.52 14.55
C GLY A 258 -4.99 -6.00 14.59
N ALA A 259 -5.91 -5.05 14.72
CA ALA A 259 -7.35 -5.35 14.77
C ALA A 259 -7.95 -5.69 13.40
N GLY A 260 -7.38 -5.14 12.32
CA GLY A 260 -7.93 -5.27 10.97
C GLY A 260 -7.55 -6.56 10.25
N ASN A 261 -8.07 -6.71 9.04
CA ASN A 261 -7.82 -7.90 8.21
C ASN A 261 -6.39 -7.95 7.61
N GLY A 262 -5.57 -6.93 7.81
CA GLY A 262 -4.14 -6.91 7.46
C GLY A 262 -3.24 -7.60 8.48
N TYR A 263 -3.74 -7.99 9.62
CA TYR A 263 -3.02 -8.75 10.63
C TYR A 263 -2.76 -10.19 10.14
N ILE A 264 -1.55 -10.72 10.40
CA ILE A 264 -1.09 -12.01 9.84
C ILE A 264 -2.03 -13.18 10.15
N GLY A 265 -2.61 -13.22 11.35
CA GLY A 265 -3.55 -14.27 11.76
C GLY A 265 -4.88 -14.26 10.99
N LYS A 266 -5.28 -13.10 10.42
CA LYS A 266 -6.45 -13.00 9.54
C LYS A 266 -6.09 -13.12 8.06
N LEU A 267 -4.85 -12.81 7.68
CA LEU A 267 -4.37 -12.95 6.30
C LEU A 267 -4.29 -14.42 5.89
N ILE A 268 -3.77 -15.28 6.77
CA ILE A 268 -3.66 -16.73 6.52
C ILE A 268 -4.87 -17.40 7.16
N GLN A 269 -5.85 -17.77 6.33
CA GLN A 269 -7.09 -18.42 6.78
C GLN A 269 -6.97 -19.92 6.87
N GLY A 270 -5.97 -20.53 6.25
CA GLY A 270 -5.72 -21.95 6.28
C GLY A 270 -4.62 -22.35 5.32
N THR A 271 -4.16 -23.58 5.44
CA THR A 271 -3.24 -24.18 4.49
C THR A 271 -3.86 -25.47 3.92
N PHE A 272 -3.44 -25.83 2.71
CA PHE A 272 -3.82 -27.08 2.07
C PHE A 272 -2.67 -27.57 1.18
N THR A 273 -2.60 -28.89 1.01
CA THR A 273 -1.61 -29.48 0.11
C THR A 273 -1.93 -29.12 -1.34
N ASP A 274 -0.93 -28.74 -2.12
CA ASP A 274 -1.09 -28.37 -3.52
C ASP A 274 -1.87 -29.45 -4.31
N PRO A 275 -3.05 -29.12 -4.86
CA PRO A 275 -3.84 -30.07 -5.63
C PRO A 275 -3.19 -30.47 -6.97
N LEU A 276 -2.17 -29.74 -7.41
CA LEU A 276 -1.39 -30.05 -8.62
C LEU A 276 -0.28 -31.06 -8.35
N GLY A 277 -0.13 -31.51 -7.09
CA GLY A 277 0.75 -32.62 -6.74
C GLY A 277 2.21 -32.25 -6.51
N SER A 278 2.54 -30.98 -6.28
CA SER A 278 3.91 -30.59 -5.88
C SER A 278 4.29 -31.15 -4.50
N GLY A 279 3.30 -31.46 -3.67
CA GLY A 279 3.50 -31.86 -2.27
C GLY A 279 3.78 -30.68 -1.33
N GLU A 280 3.70 -29.46 -1.82
CA GLU A 280 3.89 -28.25 -1.04
C GLU A 280 2.61 -27.85 -0.31
N GLU A 281 2.76 -27.21 0.86
CA GLU A 281 1.67 -26.56 1.58
C GLU A 281 1.43 -25.18 0.99
N ILE A 282 0.18 -24.91 0.58
CA ILE A 282 -0.25 -23.62 0.03
C ILE A 282 -1.10 -22.90 1.06
N ALA A 283 -0.75 -21.66 1.37
CA ALA A 283 -1.54 -20.81 2.26
C ALA A 283 -2.72 -20.17 1.50
N GLN A 284 -3.90 -20.27 2.07
CA GLN A 284 -5.08 -19.53 1.63
C GLN A 284 -5.23 -18.26 2.47
N ASN A 285 -5.39 -17.13 1.81
CA ASN A 285 -5.67 -15.86 2.46
C ASN A 285 -7.07 -15.33 2.11
N GLN A 286 -7.47 -14.23 2.74
CA GLN A 286 -8.78 -13.63 2.54
C GLN A 286 -9.01 -13.20 1.07
N GLU A 287 -7.97 -12.78 0.35
CA GLU A 287 -8.06 -12.31 -1.02
C GLU A 287 -8.16 -13.47 -2.04
N SER A 288 -7.76 -14.69 -1.67
CA SER A 288 -7.78 -15.86 -2.58
C SER A 288 -9.19 -16.25 -3.05
N GLY A 289 -10.22 -15.89 -2.30
CA GLY A 289 -11.62 -16.19 -2.62
C GLY A 289 -12.36 -15.03 -3.31
N ARG A 290 -11.69 -13.90 -3.55
CA ARG A 290 -12.30 -12.77 -4.25
C ARG A 290 -12.37 -13.01 -5.75
N ASP A 291 -12.82 -12.01 -6.48
CA ASP A 291 -12.93 -12.07 -7.93
C ASP A 291 -11.56 -12.28 -8.63
N GLN A 292 -11.61 -12.58 -9.92
CA GLN A 292 -10.45 -12.93 -10.73
C GLN A 292 -9.42 -11.80 -10.93
N GLY A 293 -9.59 -10.67 -10.30
CA GLY A 293 -8.70 -9.52 -10.42
C GLY A 293 -7.72 -9.36 -9.25
N HIS A 294 -7.70 -10.30 -8.32
CA HIS A 294 -6.93 -10.18 -7.07
C HIS A 294 -6.02 -11.35 -6.81
#